data_88a96f799a7e9f27ba44d19715d4b6bb
#
_entry.id   88a96f799a7e9f27ba44d19715d4b6bb
#
_cell.length_a   1.000
_cell.length_b   1.000
_cell.length_c   1.000
_cell.angle_alpha   90.00
_cell.angle_beta   90.00
_cell.angle_gamma   90.00
#
_symmetry.space_group_name_H-M   'P 1'
#
loop_
_entity.id
_entity.type
_entity.pdbx_description
1 polymer ?
#
loop_
_entity_poly.entity_id
_entity_poly.type
_entity_poly.pdbx_seq_one_letter_code
_entity_poly.pdbx_strand_id
1 'polypeptide(L)'
;MAYTEKTTTGYGTRVGNSIKATLMGFVIIIGATILLWWNEGRAVKTADMLEDAQGACVEMPNPDKKSAEFEGELVCATAMANTDEVLTDADFGISENAISLSRKVEYFQWVEQSESKSEDKLGGKQETTTTYTYKQEWVSSPVNSADFKDPAYQGKNFTWTTVEDQDVWAEKVTFGAYVLNESLIHSINSTEPIELDVNFQTLQSMNKSIADTYARIKGNAAAIADAATNLADTTETATNGNQVDLEFVHQAGNVIYYGRSANAPEVGDVRITFEKTVPAKVTVVSVVEGNTFKPFVASNKKKFQTLRMGKKSIDEIFEEENESNTMWTWILRIVGILLVISGFKSLFSFLETLLKVVPFLSSIFAFGTSIICTIVGIVYSLIVIALAWIFYRPVLGIILLIIAGFLVWVFAFNGKKKLAELANKGKAAPAEAPAE
;
A
#
# COMPACT_ATOMS: atom_id res chain seq x y z
N MET A 1 -20.07 -17.40 14.11
CA MET A 1 -20.35 -18.65 13.36
C MET A 1 -19.84 -18.44 11.93
N ALA A 2 -19.44 -19.50 11.25
CA ALA A 2 -18.99 -19.38 9.85
C ALA A 2 -20.15 -19.75 8.92
N TYR A 3 -20.43 -18.93 7.94
CA TYR A 3 -21.37 -19.21 6.85
C TYR A 3 -20.61 -19.87 5.73
N THR A 4 -21.17 -20.93 5.14
CA THR A 4 -20.47 -21.72 4.13
C THR A 4 -21.34 -21.86 2.89
N GLU A 5 -20.76 -21.54 1.75
CA GLU A 5 -21.37 -21.65 0.45
C GLU A 5 -20.61 -22.68 -0.41
N LYS A 6 -21.34 -23.60 -1.02
CA LYS A 6 -20.74 -24.59 -1.94
C LYS A 6 -21.20 -24.33 -3.36
N THR A 7 -20.23 -24.17 -4.24
CA THR A 7 -20.49 -24.00 -5.66
C THR A 7 -19.81 -25.12 -6.44
N THR A 8 -20.50 -25.65 -7.46
CA THR A 8 -19.95 -26.67 -8.35
C THR A 8 -19.76 -26.10 -9.74
N THR A 9 -18.52 -26.10 -10.21
CA THR A 9 -18.19 -25.69 -11.57
C THR A 9 -18.05 -26.91 -12.46
N GLY A 10 -18.85 -26.97 -13.52
CA GLY A 10 -18.84 -28.07 -14.50
C GLY A 10 -17.53 -28.06 -15.33
N TYR A 11 -17.15 -29.24 -15.84
CA TYR A 11 -15.94 -29.42 -16.65
C TYR A 11 -15.90 -28.49 -17.87
N GLY A 12 -16.99 -28.38 -18.64
CA GLY A 12 -17.07 -27.50 -19.82
C GLY A 12 -16.80 -26.01 -19.45
N THR A 13 -17.40 -25.54 -18.35
CA THR A 13 -17.17 -24.18 -17.87
C THR A 13 -15.69 -23.97 -17.47
N ARG A 14 -15.08 -24.96 -16.83
CA ARG A 14 -13.65 -24.92 -16.47
C ARG A 14 -12.74 -24.85 -17.71
N VAL A 15 -13.05 -25.65 -18.74
CA VAL A 15 -12.33 -25.61 -20.02
C VAL A 15 -12.47 -24.22 -20.67
N GLY A 16 -13.68 -23.66 -20.71
CA GLY A 16 -13.89 -22.31 -21.22
C GLY A 16 -13.13 -21.25 -20.44
N ASN A 17 -13.11 -21.34 -19.11
CA ASN A 17 -12.35 -20.43 -18.24
C ASN A 17 -10.83 -20.60 -18.42
N SER A 18 -10.35 -21.83 -18.63
CA SER A 18 -8.92 -22.09 -18.85
C SER A 18 -8.41 -21.54 -20.19
N ILE A 19 -9.24 -21.52 -21.22
CA ILE A 19 -8.92 -20.85 -22.48
C ILE A 19 -8.77 -19.34 -22.26
N LYS A 20 -9.70 -18.73 -21.52
CA LYS A 20 -9.59 -17.31 -21.13
C LYS A 20 -8.32 -17.05 -20.29
N ALA A 21 -7.99 -17.93 -19.34
CA ALA A 21 -6.80 -17.84 -18.54
C ALA A 21 -5.52 -17.95 -19.40
N THR A 22 -5.49 -18.84 -20.39
CA THR A 22 -4.39 -18.97 -21.34
C THR A 22 -4.20 -17.68 -22.15
N LEU A 23 -5.27 -17.08 -22.67
CA LEU A 23 -5.21 -15.79 -23.36
C LEU A 23 -4.72 -14.67 -22.44
N MET A 24 -5.21 -14.65 -21.19
CA MET A 24 -4.76 -13.71 -20.18
C MET A 24 -3.26 -13.91 -19.84
N GLY A 25 -2.76 -15.15 -19.90
CA GLY A 25 -1.33 -15.47 -19.73
C GLY A 25 -0.44 -14.69 -20.70
N PHE A 26 -0.82 -14.59 -21.99
CA PHE A 26 -0.11 -13.77 -22.96
C PHE A 26 -0.12 -12.29 -22.59
N VAL A 27 -1.29 -11.77 -22.19
CA VAL A 27 -1.44 -10.36 -21.76
C VAL A 27 -0.55 -10.06 -20.55
N ILE A 28 -0.53 -10.98 -19.57
CA ILE A 28 0.31 -10.84 -18.37
C ILE A 28 1.81 -10.83 -18.74
N ILE A 29 2.26 -11.74 -19.62
CA ILE A 29 3.68 -11.79 -20.04
C ILE A 29 4.07 -10.49 -20.74
N ILE A 30 3.24 -10.00 -21.66
CA ILE A 30 3.50 -8.73 -22.36
C ILE A 30 3.55 -7.57 -21.37
N GLY A 31 2.56 -7.45 -20.49
CA GLY A 31 2.53 -6.41 -19.45
C GLY A 31 3.74 -6.47 -18.52
N ALA A 32 4.12 -7.67 -18.06
CA ALA A 32 5.28 -7.88 -17.22
C ALA A 32 6.60 -7.55 -17.94
N THR A 33 6.69 -7.86 -19.24
CA THR A 33 7.85 -7.49 -20.07
C THR A 33 7.99 -5.96 -20.16
N ILE A 34 6.89 -5.27 -20.41
CA ILE A 34 6.84 -3.80 -20.44
C ILE A 34 7.23 -3.23 -19.08
N LEU A 35 6.70 -3.80 -17.98
CA LEU A 35 7.02 -3.38 -16.62
C LEU A 35 8.51 -3.53 -16.31
N LEU A 36 9.11 -4.69 -16.62
CA LEU A 36 10.54 -4.94 -16.41
C LEU A 36 11.40 -3.97 -17.22
N TRP A 37 11.08 -3.79 -18.48
CA TRP A 37 11.80 -2.86 -19.37
C TRP A 37 11.70 -1.42 -18.87
N TRP A 38 10.49 -0.96 -18.57
CA TRP A 38 10.24 0.39 -18.06
C TRP A 38 10.94 0.63 -16.73
N ASN A 39 10.92 -0.36 -15.82
CA ASN A 39 11.57 -0.24 -14.51
C ASN A 39 13.09 -0.02 -14.64
N GLU A 40 13.76 -0.73 -15.55
CA GLU A 40 15.19 -0.53 -15.79
C GLU A 40 15.47 0.89 -16.34
N GLY A 41 14.64 1.33 -17.29
CA GLY A 41 14.77 2.70 -17.82
C GLY A 41 14.46 3.77 -16.77
N ARG A 42 13.49 3.54 -15.90
CA ARG A 42 13.17 4.41 -14.76
C ARG A 42 14.37 4.51 -13.82
N ALA A 43 14.92 3.35 -13.42
CA ALA A 43 16.02 3.26 -12.47
C ALA A 43 17.26 4.00 -12.96
N VAL A 44 17.64 3.78 -14.20
CA VAL A 44 18.80 4.46 -14.82
C VAL A 44 18.57 5.97 -14.91
N LYS A 45 17.42 6.39 -15.47
CA LYS A 45 17.10 7.81 -15.58
C LYS A 45 17.01 8.52 -14.22
N THR A 46 16.60 7.80 -13.15
CA THR A 46 16.61 8.37 -11.81
C THR A 46 18.03 8.49 -11.27
N ALA A 47 18.87 7.48 -11.47
CA ALA A 47 20.26 7.54 -11.07
C ALA A 47 21.02 8.69 -11.77
N ASP A 48 20.84 8.82 -13.09
CA ASP A 48 21.46 9.92 -13.87
C ASP A 48 20.96 11.30 -13.39
N MET A 49 19.67 11.42 -13.08
CA MET A 49 19.09 12.65 -12.48
C MET A 49 19.71 12.97 -11.11
N LEU A 50 19.89 11.96 -10.26
CA LEU A 50 20.49 12.14 -8.94
C LEU A 50 21.97 12.51 -9.04
N GLU A 51 22.70 11.93 -10.00
CA GLU A 51 24.10 12.28 -10.29
C GLU A 51 24.21 13.73 -10.77
N ASP A 52 23.38 14.15 -11.75
CA ASP A 52 23.31 15.52 -12.21
C ASP A 52 22.98 16.49 -11.07
N ALA A 53 22.00 16.15 -10.23
CA ALA A 53 21.56 16.97 -9.11
C ALA A 53 22.64 17.06 -8.03
N GLN A 54 23.29 15.96 -7.67
CA GLN A 54 24.37 15.96 -6.69
C GLN A 54 25.56 16.80 -7.16
N GLY A 55 25.91 16.68 -8.44
CA GLY A 55 26.99 17.48 -9.04
C GLY A 55 26.70 18.97 -9.13
N ALA A 56 25.41 19.37 -9.21
CA ALA A 56 24.98 20.76 -9.26
C ALA A 56 24.62 21.35 -7.88
N CYS A 57 24.50 20.50 -6.84
CA CYS A 57 24.01 20.92 -5.53
C CYS A 57 25.10 21.66 -4.74
N VAL A 58 24.75 22.86 -4.29
CA VAL A 58 25.64 23.70 -3.46
C VAL A 58 25.07 23.85 -2.04
N GLU A 59 25.91 23.87 -1.02
CA GLU A 59 25.47 24.11 0.35
C GLU A 59 25.11 25.59 0.54
N MET A 60 23.90 25.86 1.07
CA MET A 60 23.47 27.19 1.48
C MET A 60 23.59 27.28 3.03
N PRO A 61 24.65 27.86 3.57
CA PRO A 61 24.91 27.80 5.02
C PRO A 61 23.96 28.69 5.85
N ASN A 62 23.38 29.74 5.24
CA ASN A 62 22.50 30.67 5.95
C ASN A 62 21.24 30.99 5.15
N PRO A 63 20.20 30.13 5.25
CA PRO A 63 18.93 30.35 4.58
C PRO A 63 18.07 31.48 5.19
N ASP A 64 18.46 32.05 6.34
CA ASP A 64 17.74 33.16 6.97
C ASP A 64 17.95 34.49 6.25
N LYS A 65 18.88 34.55 5.29
CA LYS A 65 19.15 35.71 4.47
C LYS A 65 19.08 35.36 2.99
N LYS A 66 18.27 36.11 2.25
CA LYS A 66 18.28 36.00 0.77
C LYS A 66 19.63 36.44 0.22
N SER A 67 20.19 35.61 -0.64
CA SER A 67 21.41 35.93 -1.39
C SER A 67 21.17 35.76 -2.88
N ALA A 68 21.54 36.75 -3.67
CA ALA A 68 21.48 36.69 -5.12
C ALA A 68 22.45 35.64 -5.72
N GLU A 69 23.44 35.19 -4.94
CA GLU A 69 24.39 34.16 -5.30
C GLU A 69 23.70 32.80 -5.55
N PHE A 70 22.60 32.50 -4.82
CA PHE A 70 21.90 31.24 -4.93
C PHE A 70 20.70 31.30 -5.88
N GLU A 71 20.43 32.45 -6.51
CA GLU A 71 19.29 32.56 -7.44
C GLU A 71 19.50 31.67 -8.66
N GLY A 72 18.57 30.72 -8.85
CA GLY A 72 18.64 29.72 -9.92
C GLY A 72 19.53 28.50 -9.64
N GLU A 73 20.24 28.48 -8.52
CA GLU A 73 21.11 27.36 -8.10
C GLU A 73 20.30 26.26 -7.36
N LEU A 74 20.74 25.02 -7.51
CA LEU A 74 20.25 23.90 -6.72
C LEU A 74 20.97 23.93 -5.36
N VAL A 75 20.24 24.20 -4.30
CA VAL A 75 20.81 24.36 -2.96
C VAL A 75 20.40 23.24 -2.02
N CYS A 76 21.32 22.87 -1.13
CA CYS A 76 21.03 22.12 0.08
C CYS A 76 21.07 23.07 1.27
N ALA A 77 19.94 23.28 1.90
CA ALA A 77 19.80 24.22 3.00
C ALA A 77 19.03 23.61 4.17
N THR A 78 19.42 23.96 5.41
CA THR A 78 18.74 23.51 6.63
C THR A 78 18.20 24.72 7.40
N ALA A 79 16.89 24.76 7.64
CA ALA A 79 16.23 25.78 8.46
C ALA A 79 15.02 25.20 9.21
N MET A 80 14.40 26.05 10.05
CA MET A 80 13.06 25.76 10.58
C MET A 80 12.03 25.99 9.48
N ALA A 81 11.19 24.98 9.24
CA ALA A 81 9.92 25.17 8.55
C ALA A 81 8.90 25.66 9.58
N ASN A 82 8.34 26.83 9.37
CA ASN A 82 7.44 27.48 10.31
C ASN A 82 6.27 28.16 9.61
N THR A 83 5.15 28.27 10.32
CA THR A 83 3.98 29.01 9.84
C THR A 83 3.35 29.79 10.98
N ASP A 84 2.80 30.98 10.66
CA ASP A 84 1.97 31.78 11.56
C ASP A 84 0.47 31.54 11.31
N GLU A 85 0.11 30.64 10.38
CA GLU A 85 -1.27 30.34 10.07
C GLU A 85 -1.92 29.51 11.16
N VAL A 86 -3.18 29.83 11.44
CA VAL A 86 -4.05 29.04 12.32
C VAL A 86 -5.00 28.25 11.45
N LEU A 87 -4.82 26.94 11.46
CA LEU A 87 -5.69 26.01 10.75
C LEU A 87 -6.88 25.65 11.62
N THR A 88 -8.06 25.53 11.00
CA THR A 88 -9.31 25.29 11.74
C THR A 88 -10.08 24.13 11.13
N ASP A 89 -10.43 23.16 11.98
CA ASP A 89 -11.49 22.19 11.69
C ASP A 89 -12.83 22.81 12.13
N ALA A 90 -13.63 23.18 11.16
CA ALA A 90 -14.89 23.92 11.40
C ALA A 90 -15.97 23.04 12.06
N ASP A 91 -15.95 21.71 11.83
CA ASP A 91 -16.95 20.79 12.36
C ASP A 91 -16.81 20.62 13.89
N PHE A 92 -15.58 20.71 14.38
CA PHE A 92 -15.26 20.54 15.80
C PHE A 92 -14.81 21.83 16.48
N GLY A 93 -14.61 22.90 15.71
CA GLY A 93 -14.13 24.19 16.22
C GLY A 93 -12.71 24.13 16.76
N ILE A 94 -11.90 23.14 16.31
CA ILE A 94 -10.51 22.98 16.71
C ILE A 94 -9.65 23.90 15.84
N SER A 95 -8.82 24.72 16.49
CA SER A 95 -7.93 25.66 15.80
C SER A 95 -6.52 25.54 16.34
N GLU A 96 -5.55 25.31 15.45
CA GLU A 96 -4.15 25.09 15.80
C GLU A 96 -3.22 25.89 14.90
N ASN A 97 -2.17 26.48 15.48
CA ASN A 97 -1.06 26.98 14.71
C ASN A 97 -0.17 25.80 14.30
N ALA A 98 -0.30 25.37 13.06
CA ALA A 98 0.32 24.15 12.56
C ALA A 98 0.56 24.20 11.05
N ILE A 99 1.47 23.37 10.56
CA ILE A 99 1.73 23.17 9.14
C ILE A 99 0.60 22.34 8.49
N SER A 100 0.07 21.37 9.23
CA SER A 100 -1.17 20.68 8.86
C SER A 100 -2.01 20.34 10.09
N LEU A 101 -3.30 20.25 9.88
CA LEU A 101 -4.29 19.78 10.84
C LEU A 101 -5.04 18.62 10.21
N SER A 102 -4.92 17.42 10.80
CA SER A 102 -5.50 16.18 10.27
C SER A 102 -6.53 15.62 11.24
N ARG A 103 -7.68 15.23 10.68
CA ARG A 103 -8.74 14.48 11.33
C ARG A 103 -8.86 13.12 10.66
N LYS A 104 -8.69 12.05 11.43
CA LYS A 104 -8.88 10.67 10.99
C LYS A 104 -10.10 10.07 11.64
N VAL A 105 -10.97 9.46 10.85
CA VAL A 105 -12.23 8.87 11.31
C VAL A 105 -12.19 7.37 11.09
N GLU A 106 -12.50 6.61 12.14
CA GLU A 106 -12.60 5.17 12.09
C GLU A 106 -13.98 4.73 12.59
N TYR A 107 -14.52 3.68 11.99
CA TYR A 107 -15.84 3.15 12.27
C TYR A 107 -15.73 1.72 12.79
N PHE A 108 -16.38 1.40 13.90
CA PHE A 108 -16.42 0.03 14.42
C PHE A 108 -17.55 -0.74 13.76
N GLN A 109 -17.19 -1.71 12.91
CA GLN A 109 -18.15 -2.37 12.05
C GLN A 109 -17.88 -3.86 11.87
N TRP A 110 -18.90 -4.60 11.46
CA TRP A 110 -18.72 -5.95 10.95
C TRP A 110 -17.98 -5.91 9.63
N VAL A 111 -16.99 -6.80 9.51
CA VAL A 111 -16.24 -7.05 8.28
C VAL A 111 -16.38 -8.51 7.91
N GLU A 112 -16.74 -8.76 6.64
CA GLU A 112 -16.80 -10.09 6.07
C GLU A 112 -15.42 -10.49 5.52
N GLN A 113 -14.92 -11.63 5.93
CA GLN A 113 -13.72 -12.26 5.37
C GLN A 113 -14.12 -13.59 4.75
N SER A 114 -13.58 -13.92 3.56
CA SER A 114 -13.88 -15.17 2.88
C SER A 114 -12.62 -15.98 2.60
N GLU A 115 -12.71 -17.29 2.82
CA GLU A 115 -11.69 -18.26 2.43
C GLU A 115 -12.34 -19.31 1.53
N SER A 116 -11.73 -19.57 0.36
CA SER A 116 -12.24 -20.54 -0.59
C SER A 116 -11.29 -21.73 -0.71
N LYS A 117 -11.84 -22.94 -0.60
CA LYS A 117 -11.13 -24.19 -0.89
C LYS A 117 -11.80 -24.88 -2.07
N SER A 118 -10.99 -25.25 -3.05
CA SER A 118 -11.47 -25.95 -4.25
C SER A 118 -10.90 -27.36 -4.30
N GLU A 119 -11.78 -28.31 -4.58
CA GLU A 119 -11.43 -29.71 -4.78
C GLU A 119 -11.84 -30.20 -6.17
N ASP A 120 -10.91 -30.84 -6.85
CA ASP A 120 -11.19 -31.47 -8.13
C ASP A 120 -11.85 -32.86 -7.93
N LYS A 121 -13.00 -33.07 -8.56
CA LYS A 121 -13.75 -34.33 -8.50
C LYS A 121 -13.54 -35.13 -9.78
N LEU A 122 -13.73 -36.46 -9.69
CA LEU A 122 -13.68 -37.33 -10.86
C LEU A 122 -14.66 -36.84 -11.95
N GLY A 123 -14.22 -36.90 -13.22
CA GLY A 123 -14.95 -36.35 -14.34
C GLY A 123 -14.77 -34.84 -14.56
N GLY A 124 -13.75 -34.23 -13.92
CA GLY A 124 -13.30 -32.86 -14.18
C GLY A 124 -14.14 -31.75 -13.57
N LYS A 125 -15.17 -32.05 -12.78
CA LYS A 125 -15.92 -31.07 -11.99
C LYS A 125 -15.04 -30.52 -10.86
N GLN A 126 -15.30 -29.27 -10.43
CA GLN A 126 -14.68 -28.68 -9.27
C GLN A 126 -15.76 -28.27 -8.26
N GLU A 127 -15.58 -28.65 -7.03
CA GLU A 127 -16.39 -28.18 -5.90
C GLU A 127 -15.57 -27.13 -5.13
N THR A 128 -16.10 -25.91 -5.04
CA THR A 128 -15.51 -24.83 -4.26
C THR A 128 -16.37 -24.59 -3.04
N THR A 129 -15.76 -24.70 -1.86
CA THR A 129 -16.36 -24.36 -0.58
C THR A 129 -15.80 -23.01 -0.14
N THR A 130 -16.66 -21.98 -0.10
CA THR A 130 -16.28 -20.66 0.43
C THR A 130 -16.85 -20.53 1.83
N THR A 131 -15.98 -20.26 2.78
CA THR A 131 -16.33 -20.02 4.18
C THR A 131 -16.20 -18.53 4.45
N TYR A 132 -17.31 -17.94 4.90
CA TYR A 132 -17.37 -16.53 5.29
C TYR A 132 -17.31 -16.43 6.81
N THR A 133 -16.43 -15.58 7.31
CA THR A 133 -16.28 -15.28 8.73
C THR A 133 -16.50 -13.79 8.96
N TYR A 134 -17.10 -13.46 10.09
CA TYR A 134 -17.48 -12.10 10.44
C TYR A 134 -16.79 -11.71 11.72
N LYS A 135 -16.13 -10.57 11.73
CA LYS A 135 -15.53 -9.96 12.92
C LYS A 135 -15.89 -8.49 12.99
N GLN A 136 -15.89 -7.97 14.19
CA GLN A 136 -15.99 -6.53 14.42
C GLN A 136 -14.59 -5.96 14.50
N GLU A 137 -14.33 -4.90 13.76
CA GLU A 137 -13.04 -4.19 13.77
C GLU A 137 -13.22 -2.72 13.38
N TRP A 138 -12.21 -1.92 13.71
CA TRP A 138 -12.11 -0.54 13.26
C TRP A 138 -11.72 -0.51 11.79
N VAL A 139 -12.47 0.26 11.00
CA VAL A 139 -12.25 0.47 9.56
C VAL A 139 -12.24 1.95 9.24
N SER A 140 -11.41 2.36 8.29
CA SER A 140 -11.27 3.75 7.86
C SER A 140 -12.42 4.26 6.97
N SER A 141 -13.30 3.37 6.52
CA SER A 141 -14.45 3.72 5.70
C SER A 141 -15.63 2.82 6.03
N PRO A 142 -16.87 3.32 6.00
CA PRO A 142 -18.05 2.52 6.29
C PRO A 142 -18.19 1.33 5.35
N VAL A 143 -18.44 0.14 5.92
CA VAL A 143 -18.63 -1.11 5.18
C VAL A 143 -20.13 -1.33 4.94
N ASN A 144 -20.50 -1.52 3.66
CA ASN A 144 -21.86 -1.87 3.30
C ASN A 144 -22.16 -3.34 3.62
N SER A 145 -22.79 -3.59 4.74
CA SER A 145 -23.16 -4.94 5.17
C SER A 145 -24.39 -5.53 4.47
N ALA A 146 -25.10 -4.76 3.64
CA ALA A 146 -26.22 -5.30 2.87
C ALA A 146 -25.78 -6.37 1.86
N ASP A 147 -24.51 -6.30 1.43
CA ASP A 147 -23.92 -7.22 0.46
C ASP A 147 -23.28 -8.47 1.08
N PHE A 148 -23.29 -8.60 2.41
CA PHE A 148 -22.76 -9.75 3.12
C PHE A 148 -23.47 -11.04 2.73
N LYS A 149 -22.75 -12.15 2.72
CA LYS A 149 -23.29 -13.46 2.29
C LYS A 149 -24.20 -14.10 3.33
N ASP A 150 -23.83 -13.99 4.63
CA ASP A 150 -24.66 -14.52 5.69
C ASP A 150 -25.82 -13.55 5.99
N PRO A 151 -27.10 -13.98 5.81
CA PRO A 151 -28.26 -13.15 6.15
C PRO A 151 -28.29 -12.67 7.61
N ALA A 152 -27.64 -13.37 8.52
CA ALA A 152 -27.55 -12.97 9.92
C ALA A 152 -26.76 -11.67 10.13
N TYR A 153 -25.88 -11.31 9.20
CA TYR A 153 -25.05 -10.11 9.26
C TYR A 153 -25.42 -9.05 8.23
N GLN A 154 -26.36 -9.35 7.33
CA GLN A 154 -26.84 -8.38 6.34
C GLN A 154 -27.51 -7.17 7.00
N GLY A 155 -27.14 -5.96 6.56
CA GLY A 155 -27.71 -4.70 7.05
C GLY A 155 -27.43 -4.41 8.53
N LYS A 156 -26.41 -5.05 9.13
CA LYS A 156 -26.07 -4.83 10.54
C LYS A 156 -25.19 -3.62 10.79
N ASN A 157 -24.45 -3.17 9.78
CA ASN A 157 -23.62 -1.97 9.91
C ASN A 157 -24.46 -0.70 9.77
N PHE A 158 -24.12 0.26 10.58
CA PHE A 158 -24.61 1.65 10.55
C PHE A 158 -23.52 2.56 11.13
N THR A 159 -23.71 3.86 11.06
CA THR A 159 -22.82 4.85 11.69
C THR A 159 -23.63 5.90 12.41
N TRP A 160 -23.11 6.42 13.54
CA TRP A 160 -23.73 7.51 14.28
C TRP A 160 -23.55 8.86 13.59
N THR A 161 -22.53 8.98 12.74
CA THR A 161 -22.17 10.22 12.06
C THR A 161 -21.69 9.94 10.64
N THR A 162 -21.76 10.98 9.81
CA THR A 162 -21.21 11.00 8.46
C THR A 162 -19.94 11.86 8.36
N VAL A 163 -19.30 12.14 9.50
CA VAL A 163 -18.03 12.88 9.52
C VAL A 163 -16.96 12.04 8.82
N GLU A 164 -16.22 12.67 7.93
CA GLU A 164 -15.16 12.03 7.13
C GLU A 164 -13.78 12.53 7.55
N ASP A 165 -12.73 11.86 7.07
CA ASP A 165 -11.34 12.31 7.19
C ASP A 165 -11.19 13.72 6.61
N GLN A 166 -10.33 14.52 7.21
CA GLN A 166 -9.99 15.85 6.70
C GLN A 166 -8.52 16.17 6.98
N ASP A 167 -7.85 16.71 5.96
CA ASP A 167 -6.50 17.25 6.07
C ASP A 167 -6.52 18.71 5.60
N VAL A 168 -6.15 19.62 6.49
CA VAL A 168 -6.01 21.05 6.19
C VAL A 168 -4.53 21.40 6.27
N TRP A 169 -4.02 22.07 5.25
CA TRP A 169 -2.60 22.45 5.15
C TRP A 169 -2.44 23.96 5.15
N ALA A 170 -1.35 24.44 5.77
CA ALA A 170 -0.98 25.85 5.69
C ALA A 170 -0.56 26.20 4.26
N GLU A 171 -1.05 27.34 3.78
CA GLU A 171 -0.70 27.83 2.43
C GLU A 171 0.71 28.44 2.40
N LYS A 172 1.16 28.99 3.53
CA LYS A 172 2.46 29.63 3.65
C LYS A 172 3.28 29.06 4.78
N VAL A 173 4.27 28.28 4.41
CA VAL A 173 5.29 27.78 5.34
C VAL A 173 6.62 28.45 5.02
N THR A 174 7.18 29.17 5.98
CA THR A 174 8.47 29.86 5.88
C THR A 174 9.62 28.86 6.14
N PHE A 175 10.72 29.07 5.44
CA PHE A 175 11.98 28.35 5.60
C PHE A 175 13.12 29.38 5.57
N GLY A 176 13.48 29.89 6.76
CA GLY A 176 14.32 31.08 6.84
C GLY A 176 13.70 32.28 6.13
N ALA A 177 14.42 32.88 5.17
CA ALA A 177 13.92 33.99 4.36
C ALA A 177 13.07 33.56 3.16
N TYR A 178 12.86 32.27 2.95
CA TYR A 178 12.15 31.71 1.81
C TYR A 178 10.78 31.14 2.24
N VAL A 179 9.97 30.77 1.24
CA VAL A 179 8.66 30.11 1.43
C VAL A 179 8.73 28.78 0.70
N LEU A 180 8.31 27.71 1.36
CA LEU A 180 8.23 26.38 0.75
C LEU A 180 7.07 26.32 -0.26
N ASN A 181 7.26 25.59 -1.35
CA ASN A 181 6.17 25.26 -2.24
C ASN A 181 5.32 24.09 -1.66
N GLU A 182 4.11 23.91 -2.15
CA GLU A 182 3.14 22.91 -1.71
C GLU A 182 3.75 21.50 -1.60
N SER A 183 4.52 21.06 -2.59
CA SER A 183 5.13 19.72 -2.61
C SER A 183 6.15 19.53 -1.48
N LEU A 184 6.89 20.57 -1.10
CA LEU A 184 7.81 20.52 0.03
C LEU A 184 7.04 20.58 1.38
N ILE A 185 5.98 21.39 1.45
CA ILE A 185 5.13 21.47 2.66
C ILE A 185 4.56 20.09 2.98
N HIS A 186 3.98 19.40 2.00
CA HIS A 186 3.39 18.06 2.17
C HIS A 186 4.43 16.95 2.49
N SER A 187 5.72 17.26 2.39
CA SER A 187 6.80 16.32 2.76
C SER A 187 7.22 16.45 4.24
N ILE A 188 6.67 17.41 4.97
CA ILE A 188 6.97 17.60 6.40
C ILE A 188 6.13 16.60 7.21
N ASN A 189 6.78 15.80 8.05
CA ASN A 189 6.13 14.73 8.81
C ASN A 189 6.40 14.78 10.32
N SER A 190 6.51 15.98 10.90
CA SER A 190 6.59 16.23 12.34
C SER A 190 5.22 16.15 13.02
N THR A 191 4.53 15.01 12.88
CA THR A 191 3.17 14.84 13.36
C THR A 191 3.13 14.57 14.86
N GLU A 192 2.25 15.29 15.56
CA GLU A 192 2.00 15.17 16.99
C GLU A 192 0.49 15.11 17.27
N PRO A 193 0.05 14.38 18.31
CA PRO A 193 -1.33 14.41 18.76
C PRO A 193 -1.69 15.80 19.30
N ILE A 194 -2.96 16.19 19.12
CA ILE A 194 -3.49 17.47 19.64
C ILE A 194 -4.16 17.21 20.98
N GLU A 195 -3.85 17.97 22.01
CA GLU A 195 -4.69 18.02 23.21
C GLU A 195 -5.95 18.82 22.88
N LEU A 196 -7.08 18.13 22.82
CA LEU A 196 -8.33 18.72 22.40
C LEU A 196 -8.92 19.62 23.50
N ASP A 197 -9.32 20.84 23.09
CA ASP A 197 -10.12 21.77 23.89
C ASP A 197 -11.40 22.10 23.13
N VAL A 198 -12.27 21.07 22.94
CA VAL A 198 -13.55 21.27 22.26
C VAL A 198 -14.56 21.86 23.23
N ASN A 199 -15.26 22.90 22.76
CA ASN A 199 -16.27 23.54 23.57
C ASN A 199 -17.33 22.53 24.06
N PHE A 200 -17.56 22.48 25.37
CA PHE A 200 -18.52 21.57 26.00
C PHE A 200 -19.91 21.61 25.39
N GLN A 201 -20.39 22.77 25.00
CA GLN A 201 -21.71 22.92 24.32
C GLN A 201 -21.73 22.22 22.95
N THR A 202 -20.58 22.21 22.24
CA THR A 202 -20.45 21.50 20.98
C THR A 202 -20.52 19.99 21.22
N LEU A 203 -19.78 19.45 22.18
CA LEU A 203 -19.83 18.03 22.56
C LEU A 203 -21.22 17.62 23.05
N GLN A 204 -21.90 18.49 23.81
CA GLN A 204 -23.26 18.26 24.29
C GLN A 204 -24.29 18.22 23.14
N SER A 205 -24.13 19.09 22.12
CA SER A 205 -25.00 19.07 20.94
C SER A 205 -24.79 17.83 20.09
N MET A 206 -23.53 17.37 19.95
CA MET A 206 -23.17 16.10 19.29
C MET A 206 -23.76 14.92 20.04
N ASN A 207 -23.62 14.87 21.38
CA ASN A 207 -24.18 13.84 22.23
C ASN A 207 -25.70 13.72 22.05
N LYS A 208 -26.40 14.83 22.00
CA LYS A 208 -27.86 14.85 21.76
C LYS A 208 -28.19 14.30 20.37
N SER A 209 -27.48 14.72 19.33
CA SER A 209 -27.69 14.23 17.96
C SER A 209 -27.51 12.71 17.84
N ILE A 210 -26.50 12.18 18.52
CA ILE A 210 -26.22 10.73 18.56
C ILE A 210 -27.29 10.00 19.37
N ALA A 211 -27.68 10.51 20.52
CA ALA A 211 -28.76 9.96 21.34
C ALA A 211 -30.08 9.86 20.56
N ASP A 212 -30.46 10.90 19.84
CA ASP A 212 -31.65 10.94 18.99
C ASP A 212 -31.58 9.89 17.87
N THR A 213 -30.40 9.73 17.28
CA THR A 213 -30.13 8.73 16.24
C THR A 213 -30.15 7.32 16.79
N TYR A 214 -29.55 7.11 17.95
CA TYR A 214 -29.55 5.83 18.68
C TYR A 214 -30.98 5.37 18.98
N ALA A 215 -31.80 6.26 19.56
CA ALA A 215 -33.19 5.97 19.89
C ALA A 215 -34.02 5.61 18.64
N ARG A 216 -33.79 6.28 17.51
CA ARG A 216 -34.46 6.00 16.24
C ARG A 216 -34.07 4.64 15.67
N ILE A 217 -32.79 4.27 15.72
CA ILE A 217 -32.27 3.01 15.16
C ILE A 217 -32.67 1.81 16.03
N LYS A 218 -32.58 1.95 17.36
CA LYS A 218 -32.92 0.88 18.30
C LYS A 218 -34.41 0.75 18.54
N GLY A 219 -35.26 1.65 18.01
CA GLY A 219 -36.72 1.56 18.05
C GLY A 219 -37.32 1.70 19.45
N ASN A 220 -36.65 2.36 20.37
CA ASN A 220 -37.05 2.42 21.77
C ASN A 220 -37.51 3.83 22.15
N ALA A 221 -38.81 4.10 22.03
CA ALA A 221 -39.41 5.39 22.44
C ALA A 221 -39.14 5.72 23.92
N ALA A 222 -38.95 4.73 24.77
CA ALA A 222 -38.58 4.91 26.19
C ALA A 222 -37.15 5.45 26.35
N ALA A 223 -36.20 5.04 25.48
CA ALA A 223 -34.83 5.57 25.50
C ALA A 223 -34.75 7.06 25.10
N ILE A 224 -35.66 7.53 24.24
CA ILE A 224 -35.75 8.97 23.87
C ILE A 224 -36.15 9.80 25.07
N ALA A 225 -37.10 9.32 25.86
CA ALA A 225 -37.55 10.01 27.06
C ALA A 225 -36.52 10.02 28.18
N ASP A 226 -35.75 8.91 28.32
CA ASP A 226 -34.70 8.77 29.31
C ASP A 226 -33.46 9.61 28.96
N ALA A 227 -33.04 9.60 27.68
CA ALA A 227 -31.98 10.46 27.19
C ALA A 227 -32.30 11.95 27.29
N ALA A 228 -33.56 12.34 27.03
CA ALA A 228 -34.01 13.74 27.17
C ALA A 228 -34.05 14.19 28.62
N THR A 229 -34.37 13.30 29.57
CA THR A 229 -34.43 13.60 30.99
C THR A 229 -33.04 13.64 31.63
N ASN A 230 -32.14 12.76 31.21
CA ASN A 230 -30.74 12.72 31.68
C ASN A 230 -29.87 13.85 31.12
N LEU A 231 -30.22 14.43 29.95
CA LEU A 231 -29.55 15.64 29.42
C LEU A 231 -29.79 16.87 30.28
N ALA A 232 -30.87 16.92 31.06
CA ALA A 232 -31.18 18.06 31.94
C ALA A 232 -30.41 17.98 33.28
N ASP A 233 -29.88 16.81 33.65
CA ASP A 233 -29.28 16.54 34.97
C ASP A 233 -27.81 16.10 34.90
N THR A 234 -27.16 16.11 33.71
CA THR A 234 -25.73 15.89 33.62
C THR A 234 -24.97 17.12 34.11
N THR A 235 -24.88 17.20 35.44
CA THR A 235 -23.81 17.93 36.12
C THR A 235 -22.48 17.43 35.61
N GLU A 236 -21.67 18.38 35.17
CA GLU A 236 -20.27 18.22 34.77
C GLU A 236 -19.54 17.10 35.54
N THR A 237 -19.27 15.98 34.91
CA THR A 237 -18.22 15.10 35.36
C THR A 237 -16.96 15.42 34.56
N ALA A 238 -16.51 16.67 34.68
CA ALA A 238 -15.18 17.07 34.27
C ALA A 238 -14.20 16.47 35.28
N THR A 239 -13.69 15.29 35.01
CA THR A 239 -12.59 14.72 35.78
C THR A 239 -11.26 15.02 35.08
N ASN A 240 -10.49 15.93 35.67
CA ASN A 240 -9.13 16.31 35.32
C ASN A 240 -8.92 16.93 33.91
N GLY A 241 -9.00 18.25 33.84
CA GLY A 241 -8.43 19.09 32.78
C GLY A 241 -9.12 18.96 31.44
N ASN A 242 -8.88 18.16 30.53
CA ASN A 242 -9.39 18.10 29.16
C ASN A 242 -10.13 16.79 28.83
N GLN A 243 -10.75 16.15 29.81
CA GLN A 243 -11.53 14.93 29.60
C GLN A 243 -13.01 15.22 29.80
N VAL A 244 -13.82 14.93 28.78
CA VAL A 244 -15.30 15.01 28.82
C VAL A 244 -15.87 13.62 28.62
N ASP A 245 -16.81 13.24 29.49
CA ASP A 245 -17.47 11.94 29.46
C ASP A 245 -18.99 12.16 29.53
N LEU A 246 -19.65 12.05 28.38
CA LEU A 246 -21.09 12.12 28.21
C LEU A 246 -21.65 10.73 27.89
N GLU A 247 -22.97 10.59 27.71
CA GLU A 247 -23.58 9.27 27.46
C GLU A 247 -23.11 8.62 26.16
N PHE A 248 -22.92 9.41 25.10
CA PHE A 248 -22.56 8.93 23.75
C PHE A 248 -21.35 9.64 23.13
N VAL A 249 -20.78 10.62 23.84
CA VAL A 249 -19.60 11.35 23.37
C VAL A 249 -18.58 11.40 24.47
N HIS A 250 -17.41 10.87 24.20
CA HIS A 250 -16.28 10.82 25.13
C HIS A 250 -15.08 11.52 24.48
N GLN A 251 -14.47 12.44 25.16
CA GLN A 251 -13.24 13.10 24.73
C GLN A 251 -12.11 12.74 25.69
N ALA A 252 -11.00 12.24 25.15
CA ALA A 252 -9.79 11.97 25.91
C ALA A 252 -8.55 12.18 25.03
N GLY A 253 -7.64 13.04 25.48
CA GLY A 253 -6.43 13.37 24.71
C GLY A 253 -6.79 13.95 23.35
N ASN A 254 -6.30 13.32 22.28
CA ASN A 254 -6.55 13.70 20.89
C ASN A 254 -7.71 12.95 20.23
N VAL A 255 -8.56 12.28 21.00
CA VAL A 255 -9.64 11.44 20.48
C VAL A 255 -10.99 11.93 20.95
N ILE A 256 -11.93 12.02 20.01
CA ILE A 256 -13.37 12.08 20.28
C ILE A 256 -13.97 10.75 19.87
N TYR A 257 -14.69 10.12 20.81
CA TYR A 257 -15.35 8.85 20.60
C TYR A 257 -16.86 9.02 20.62
N TYR A 258 -17.53 8.45 19.64
CA TYR A 258 -18.99 8.39 19.52
C TYR A 258 -19.46 6.96 19.75
N GLY A 259 -20.15 6.74 20.84
CA GLY A 259 -20.65 5.44 21.31
C GLY A 259 -20.80 5.45 22.81
N ARG A 260 -21.33 4.38 23.39
CA ARG A 260 -21.58 4.31 24.83
C ARG A 260 -20.33 4.10 25.66
N SER A 261 -19.33 3.43 25.12
CA SER A 261 -18.13 3.11 25.89
C SER A 261 -16.94 2.85 24.97
N ALA A 262 -15.90 3.65 25.07
CA ALA A 262 -14.65 3.45 24.34
C ALA A 262 -13.92 2.14 24.70
N ASN A 263 -14.19 1.60 25.91
CA ASN A 263 -13.59 0.33 26.37
C ASN A 263 -14.35 -0.92 25.89
N ALA A 264 -15.58 -0.76 25.41
CA ALA A 264 -16.42 -1.84 24.89
C ALA A 264 -17.14 -1.37 23.62
N PRO A 265 -16.42 -1.23 22.49
CA PRO A 265 -16.97 -0.70 21.26
C PRO A 265 -18.11 -1.57 20.71
N GLU A 266 -19.18 -0.92 20.26
CA GLU A 266 -20.31 -1.54 19.58
C GLU A 266 -20.34 -1.14 18.11
N VAL A 267 -21.01 -1.95 17.27
CA VAL A 267 -21.21 -1.63 15.85
C VAL A 267 -21.96 -0.31 15.71
N GLY A 268 -21.40 0.60 14.94
CA GLY A 268 -21.89 1.97 14.78
C GLY A 268 -21.02 3.02 15.48
N ASP A 269 -20.19 2.60 16.43
CA ASP A 269 -19.28 3.51 17.13
C ASP A 269 -18.24 4.08 16.19
N VAL A 270 -17.84 5.32 16.49
CA VAL A 270 -16.90 6.09 15.67
C VAL A 270 -15.82 6.67 16.55
N ARG A 271 -14.58 6.56 16.09
CA ARG A 271 -13.41 7.16 16.72
C ARG A 271 -12.82 8.22 15.80
N ILE A 272 -12.64 9.41 16.30
CA ILE A 272 -12.12 10.56 15.57
C ILE A 272 -10.84 10.99 16.25
N THR A 273 -9.72 10.90 15.53
CA THR A 273 -8.39 11.23 16.05
C THR A 273 -7.89 12.49 15.37
N PHE A 274 -7.33 13.42 16.15
CA PHE A 274 -6.78 14.67 15.67
C PHE A 274 -5.27 14.71 15.88
N GLU A 275 -4.58 15.08 14.80
CA GLU A 275 -3.14 15.23 14.77
C GLU A 275 -2.78 16.53 14.06
N LYS A 276 -1.63 17.11 14.41
CA LYS A 276 -1.06 18.28 13.74
C LYS A 276 0.39 18.04 13.34
N THR A 277 0.79 18.65 12.22
CA THR A 277 2.20 18.73 11.85
C THR A 277 2.76 20.05 12.40
N VAL A 278 3.70 19.93 13.32
CA VAL A 278 4.29 21.09 13.99
C VAL A 278 5.50 21.65 13.22
N PRO A 279 5.84 22.92 13.44
CA PRO A 279 7.10 23.49 12.93
C PRO A 279 8.31 22.63 13.31
N ALA A 280 9.16 22.33 12.33
CA ALA A 280 10.30 21.45 12.53
C ALA A 280 11.52 21.91 11.73
N LYS A 281 12.70 21.48 12.21
CA LYS A 281 13.91 21.66 11.43
C LYS A 281 13.94 20.66 10.28
N VAL A 282 14.12 21.17 9.06
CA VAL A 282 14.16 20.37 7.84
C VAL A 282 15.35 20.76 6.98
N THR A 283 15.80 19.84 6.14
CA THR A 283 16.78 20.10 5.07
C THR A 283 16.08 19.98 3.73
N VAL A 284 16.20 21.01 2.91
CA VAL A 284 15.60 21.10 1.57
C VAL A 284 16.72 21.04 0.53
N VAL A 285 16.50 20.21 -0.50
CA VAL A 285 17.29 20.24 -1.74
C VAL A 285 16.36 20.64 -2.88
N SER A 286 16.52 21.87 -3.37
CA SER A 286 15.68 22.45 -4.42
C SER A 286 16.33 23.66 -5.05
N VAL A 287 15.87 24.09 -6.23
CA VAL A 287 16.37 25.29 -6.90
C VAL A 287 15.69 26.51 -6.31
N VAL A 288 16.48 27.54 -6.01
CA VAL A 288 15.96 28.84 -5.53
C VAL A 288 15.32 29.61 -6.69
N GLU A 289 14.14 30.14 -6.46
CA GLU A 289 13.42 31.01 -7.41
C GLU A 289 12.77 32.18 -6.66
N GLY A 290 13.44 33.31 -6.68
CA GLY A 290 12.98 34.51 -5.97
C GLY A 290 12.90 34.33 -4.45
N ASN A 291 11.69 34.13 -3.91
CA ASN A 291 11.47 33.86 -2.49
C ASN A 291 10.95 32.44 -2.22
N THR A 292 10.94 31.57 -3.21
CA THR A 292 10.45 30.19 -3.11
C THR A 292 11.41 29.21 -3.78
N PHE A 293 10.97 27.99 -3.94
CA PHE A 293 11.72 26.88 -4.50
C PHE A 293 10.99 26.28 -5.70
N LYS A 294 11.77 25.76 -6.65
CA LYS A 294 11.25 24.96 -7.76
C LYS A 294 12.09 23.71 -7.95
N PRO A 295 11.50 22.64 -8.55
CA PRO A 295 12.26 21.43 -8.84
C PRO A 295 13.45 21.70 -9.78
N PHE A 296 14.59 21.08 -9.49
CA PHE A 296 15.71 20.96 -10.40
C PHE A 296 15.31 20.14 -11.63
N VAL A 297 15.77 20.53 -12.80
CA VAL A 297 15.53 19.82 -14.06
C VAL A 297 16.86 19.27 -14.56
N ALA A 298 17.02 17.95 -14.47
CA ALA A 298 18.21 17.24 -14.92
C ALA A 298 18.34 17.23 -16.46
N SER A 299 19.50 16.82 -16.98
CA SER A 299 19.79 16.69 -18.41
C SER A 299 18.81 15.78 -19.15
N ASN A 300 18.33 14.74 -18.47
CA ASN A 300 17.31 13.80 -18.97
C ASN A 300 15.86 14.28 -18.80
N LYS A 301 15.64 15.55 -18.44
CA LYS A 301 14.36 16.24 -18.21
C LYS A 301 13.56 15.72 -17.00
N LYS A 302 14.13 14.86 -16.17
CA LYS A 302 13.50 14.52 -14.89
C LYS A 302 13.62 15.68 -13.93
N LYS A 303 12.59 15.82 -13.08
CA LYS A 303 12.54 16.84 -12.05
C LYS A 303 12.93 16.23 -10.71
N PHE A 304 13.67 16.98 -9.91
CA PHE A 304 14.09 16.59 -8.59
C PHE A 304 13.93 17.75 -7.60
N GLN A 305 13.31 17.49 -6.50
CA GLN A 305 13.36 18.26 -5.25
C GLN A 305 13.03 17.32 -4.10
N THR A 306 13.59 17.57 -2.94
CA THR A 306 13.32 16.75 -1.76
C THR A 306 13.43 17.56 -0.49
N LEU A 307 12.70 17.10 0.55
CA LEU A 307 12.78 17.60 1.91
C LEU A 307 13.00 16.43 2.85
N ARG A 308 13.90 16.60 3.81
CA ARG A 308 14.20 15.63 4.84
C ARG A 308 14.11 16.26 6.22
N MET A 309 13.59 15.51 7.19
CA MET A 309 13.53 15.98 8.57
C MET A 309 14.91 16.08 9.20
N GLY A 310 15.11 17.11 10.02
CA GLY A 310 16.37 17.38 10.69
C GLY A 310 17.44 17.99 9.79
N LYS A 311 18.67 18.01 10.29
CA LYS A 311 19.85 18.45 9.54
C LYS A 311 20.49 17.26 8.84
N LYS A 312 20.62 17.35 7.51
CA LYS A 312 21.28 16.36 6.67
C LYS A 312 22.28 17.02 5.74
N SER A 313 23.39 16.34 5.45
CA SER A 313 24.36 16.74 4.45
C SER A 313 23.89 16.39 3.04
N ILE A 314 24.54 16.97 2.04
CA ILE A 314 24.28 16.64 0.62
C ILE A 314 24.48 15.14 0.39
N ASP A 315 25.59 14.58 0.86
CA ASP A 315 25.90 13.16 0.63
C ASP A 315 24.88 12.23 1.28
N GLU A 316 24.45 12.51 2.53
CA GLU A 316 23.41 11.72 3.20
C GLU A 316 22.08 11.72 2.43
N ILE A 317 21.66 12.87 1.89
CA ILE A 317 20.39 12.98 1.14
C ILE A 317 20.47 12.18 -0.15
N PHE A 318 21.56 12.35 -0.91
CA PHE A 318 21.70 11.65 -2.20
C PHE A 318 21.96 10.16 -2.03
N GLU A 319 22.58 9.71 -0.92
CA GLU A 319 22.69 8.29 -0.56
C GLU A 319 21.30 7.70 -0.31
N GLU A 320 20.46 8.32 0.54
CA GLU A 320 19.09 7.90 0.81
C GLU A 320 18.23 7.81 -0.47
N GLU A 321 18.35 8.80 -1.35
CA GLU A 321 17.61 8.80 -2.64
C GLU A 321 18.09 7.67 -3.57
N ASN A 322 19.38 7.39 -3.63
CA ASN A 322 19.95 6.28 -4.41
C ASN A 322 19.54 4.92 -3.83
N GLU A 323 19.55 4.78 -2.48
CA GLU A 323 19.07 3.57 -1.82
C GLU A 323 17.57 3.35 -2.12
N SER A 324 16.75 4.39 -2.02
CA SER A 324 15.34 4.35 -2.36
C SER A 324 15.12 3.93 -3.83
N ASN A 325 15.87 4.53 -4.77
CA ASN A 325 15.80 4.13 -6.19
C ASN A 325 16.17 2.66 -6.39
N THR A 326 17.20 2.18 -5.69
CA THR A 326 17.65 0.80 -5.73
C THR A 326 16.59 -0.15 -5.15
N MET A 327 16.03 0.18 -3.99
CA MET A 327 14.98 -0.60 -3.32
C MET A 327 13.76 -0.76 -4.24
N TRP A 328 13.24 0.33 -4.80
CA TRP A 328 12.11 0.29 -5.71
C TRP A 328 12.41 -0.50 -6.98
N THR A 329 13.63 -0.42 -7.49
CA THR A 329 14.07 -1.20 -8.65
C THR A 329 13.99 -2.69 -8.38
N TRP A 330 14.45 -3.15 -7.21
CA TRP A 330 14.38 -4.55 -6.81
C TRP A 330 12.96 -5.02 -6.54
N ILE A 331 12.13 -4.23 -5.88
CA ILE A 331 10.72 -4.54 -5.66
C ILE A 331 10.01 -4.79 -6.99
N LEU A 332 10.17 -3.86 -7.95
CA LEU A 332 9.52 -3.97 -9.26
C LEU A 332 10.09 -5.11 -10.12
N ARG A 333 11.38 -5.45 -9.98
CA ARG A 333 11.96 -6.65 -10.59
C ARG A 333 11.30 -7.92 -10.06
N ILE A 334 11.19 -8.05 -8.74
CA ILE A 334 10.55 -9.22 -8.11
C ILE A 334 9.10 -9.34 -8.57
N VAL A 335 8.34 -8.26 -8.54
CA VAL A 335 6.94 -8.24 -9.02
C VAL A 335 6.88 -8.63 -10.50
N GLY A 336 7.73 -8.07 -11.35
CA GLY A 336 7.79 -8.39 -12.78
C GLY A 336 8.12 -9.87 -13.04
N ILE A 337 9.11 -10.43 -12.32
CA ILE A 337 9.47 -11.85 -12.42
C ILE A 337 8.29 -12.75 -12.01
N LEU A 338 7.62 -12.44 -10.90
CA LEU A 338 6.46 -13.21 -10.43
C LEU A 338 5.31 -13.15 -11.44
N LEU A 339 5.06 -11.99 -12.04
CA LEU A 339 4.06 -11.84 -13.11
C LEU A 339 4.42 -12.66 -14.35
N VAL A 340 5.68 -12.66 -14.79
CA VAL A 340 6.15 -13.50 -15.91
C VAL A 340 5.91 -14.98 -15.60
N ILE A 341 6.32 -15.45 -14.42
CA ILE A 341 6.11 -16.85 -13.99
C ILE A 341 4.61 -17.19 -13.98
N SER A 342 3.78 -16.32 -13.43
CA SER A 342 2.33 -16.47 -13.40
C SER A 342 1.74 -16.53 -14.82
N GLY A 343 2.20 -15.65 -15.71
CA GLY A 343 1.82 -15.66 -17.12
C GLY A 343 2.15 -16.96 -17.81
N PHE A 344 3.39 -17.49 -17.65
CA PHE A 344 3.77 -18.79 -18.19
C PHE A 344 2.91 -19.93 -17.61
N LYS A 345 2.65 -19.94 -16.29
CA LYS A 345 1.73 -20.94 -15.70
C LYS A 345 0.34 -20.85 -16.30
N SER A 346 -0.16 -19.65 -16.54
CA SER A 346 -1.48 -19.44 -17.16
C SER A 346 -1.56 -19.96 -18.59
N LEU A 347 -0.46 -19.96 -19.36
CA LEU A 347 -0.43 -20.57 -20.71
C LEU A 347 -0.73 -22.07 -20.68
N PHE A 348 -0.32 -22.77 -19.63
CA PHE A 348 -0.53 -24.21 -19.47
C PHE A 348 -1.88 -24.55 -18.80
N SER A 349 -2.67 -23.55 -18.37
CA SER A 349 -3.91 -23.77 -17.63
C SER A 349 -4.94 -24.57 -18.42
N PHE A 350 -4.96 -24.43 -19.76
CA PHE A 350 -5.83 -25.23 -20.62
C PHE A 350 -5.45 -26.71 -20.59
N LEU A 351 -4.16 -27.04 -20.77
CA LEU A 351 -3.67 -28.43 -20.73
C LEU A 351 -3.88 -29.05 -19.35
N GLU A 352 -3.56 -28.29 -18.29
CA GLU A 352 -3.84 -28.72 -16.92
C GLU A 352 -5.32 -29.04 -16.70
N THR A 353 -6.21 -28.18 -17.20
CA THR A 353 -7.67 -28.37 -17.08
C THR A 353 -8.15 -29.59 -17.84
N LEU A 354 -7.61 -29.89 -19.01
CA LEU A 354 -7.95 -31.12 -19.75
C LEU A 354 -7.61 -32.38 -18.96
N LEU A 355 -6.50 -32.37 -18.20
CA LEU A 355 -6.05 -33.50 -17.38
C LEU A 355 -6.87 -33.64 -16.08
N LYS A 356 -7.65 -32.64 -15.67
CA LYS A 356 -8.48 -32.67 -14.45
C LYS A 356 -9.66 -33.65 -14.48
N VAL A 357 -9.87 -34.31 -15.62
CA VAL A 357 -10.75 -35.49 -15.68
C VAL A 357 -10.25 -36.60 -14.75
N VAL A 358 -8.92 -36.74 -14.62
CA VAL A 358 -8.23 -37.62 -13.66
C VAL A 358 -7.38 -36.77 -12.73
N PRO A 359 -7.84 -36.44 -11.52
CA PRO A 359 -7.18 -35.45 -10.63
C PRO A 359 -5.71 -35.77 -10.31
N PHE A 360 -5.37 -37.04 -10.16
CA PHE A 360 -4.00 -37.48 -9.92
C PHE A 360 -3.04 -37.11 -11.06
N LEU A 361 -3.45 -37.30 -12.30
CA LEU A 361 -2.63 -36.92 -13.47
C LEU A 361 -2.47 -35.42 -13.58
N SER A 362 -3.53 -34.65 -13.30
CA SER A 362 -3.44 -33.20 -13.33
C SER A 362 -2.51 -32.63 -12.26
N SER A 363 -2.43 -33.25 -11.08
CA SER A 363 -1.54 -32.82 -10.00
C SER A 363 -0.06 -33.02 -10.35
N ILE A 364 0.29 -34.16 -10.95
CA ILE A 364 1.67 -34.43 -11.43
C ILE A 364 2.04 -33.46 -12.55
N PHE A 365 1.14 -33.23 -13.49
CA PHE A 365 1.35 -32.29 -14.60
C PHE A 365 1.52 -30.87 -14.09
N ALA A 366 0.65 -30.40 -13.18
CA ALA A 366 0.71 -29.06 -12.57
C ALA A 366 2.02 -28.85 -11.80
N PHE A 367 2.49 -29.85 -11.04
CA PHE A 367 3.76 -29.76 -10.33
C PHE A 367 4.94 -29.64 -11.31
N GLY A 368 5.00 -30.50 -12.33
CA GLY A 368 6.06 -30.48 -13.35
C GLY A 368 6.08 -29.17 -14.13
N THR A 369 4.92 -28.72 -14.64
CA THR A 369 4.81 -27.44 -15.35
C THR A 369 5.11 -26.25 -14.47
N SER A 370 4.75 -26.27 -13.17
CA SER A 370 5.09 -25.19 -12.24
C SER A 370 6.59 -24.98 -12.13
N ILE A 371 7.39 -26.05 -12.02
CA ILE A 371 8.85 -25.96 -11.96
C ILE A 371 9.41 -25.40 -13.27
N ILE A 372 8.95 -25.95 -14.41
CA ILE A 372 9.41 -25.52 -15.74
C ILE A 372 9.07 -24.04 -15.95
N CYS A 373 7.83 -23.63 -15.70
CA CYS A 373 7.41 -22.24 -15.85
C CYS A 373 8.18 -21.28 -14.93
N THR A 374 8.54 -21.72 -13.72
CA THR A 374 9.36 -20.92 -12.81
C THR A 374 10.77 -20.71 -13.38
N ILE A 375 11.42 -21.77 -13.85
CA ILE A 375 12.76 -21.67 -14.44
C ILE A 375 12.74 -20.82 -15.71
N VAL A 376 11.81 -21.12 -16.63
CA VAL A 376 11.66 -20.38 -17.88
C VAL A 376 11.31 -18.90 -17.60
N GLY A 377 10.43 -18.64 -16.65
CA GLY A 377 10.05 -17.28 -16.26
C GLY A 377 11.22 -16.47 -15.70
N ILE A 378 12.05 -17.06 -14.85
CA ILE A 378 13.26 -16.41 -14.32
C ILE A 378 14.24 -16.12 -15.46
N VAL A 379 14.54 -17.12 -16.29
CA VAL A 379 15.49 -16.96 -17.41
C VAL A 379 15.00 -15.88 -18.40
N TYR A 380 13.73 -15.95 -18.77
CA TYR A 380 13.10 -14.92 -19.62
C TYR A 380 13.22 -13.53 -19.02
N SER A 381 12.89 -13.37 -17.74
CA SER A 381 12.96 -12.08 -17.04
C SER A 381 14.40 -11.53 -17.00
N LEU A 382 15.39 -12.40 -16.73
CA LEU A 382 16.82 -12.03 -16.77
C LEU A 382 17.25 -11.55 -18.15
N ILE A 383 16.77 -12.21 -19.22
CA ILE A 383 17.04 -11.79 -20.61
C ILE A 383 16.42 -10.43 -20.87
N VAL A 384 15.17 -10.20 -20.47
CA VAL A 384 14.51 -8.88 -20.64
C VAL A 384 15.27 -7.78 -19.91
N ILE A 385 15.66 -8.02 -18.64
CA ILE A 385 16.46 -7.07 -17.86
C ILE A 385 17.81 -6.82 -18.53
N ALA A 386 18.50 -7.85 -18.98
CA ALA A 386 19.79 -7.71 -19.66
C ALA A 386 19.67 -6.92 -20.97
N LEU A 387 18.62 -7.15 -21.76
CA LEU A 387 18.35 -6.39 -22.99
C LEU A 387 18.06 -4.92 -22.68
N ALA A 388 17.28 -4.64 -21.62
CA ALA A 388 17.03 -3.28 -21.16
C ALA A 388 18.34 -2.59 -20.74
N TRP A 389 19.23 -3.30 -20.07
CA TRP A 389 20.53 -2.77 -19.66
C TRP A 389 21.49 -2.54 -20.83
N ILE A 390 21.47 -3.36 -21.87
CA ILE A 390 22.21 -3.05 -23.11
C ILE A 390 21.77 -1.72 -23.70
N PHE A 391 20.48 -1.43 -23.59
CA PHE A 391 19.92 -0.19 -24.12
C PHE A 391 20.26 1.02 -23.24
N TYR A 392 20.18 0.88 -21.91
CA TYR A 392 20.36 1.99 -20.97
C TYR A 392 21.77 2.08 -20.37
N ARG A 393 22.46 0.94 -20.19
CA ARG A 393 23.84 0.84 -19.67
C ARG A 393 24.57 -0.31 -20.39
N PRO A 394 25.14 -0.10 -21.58
CA PRO A 394 25.61 -1.17 -22.47
C PRO A 394 26.67 -2.09 -21.84
N VAL A 395 27.60 -1.57 -21.05
CA VAL A 395 28.65 -2.38 -20.42
C VAL A 395 28.07 -3.41 -19.46
N LEU A 396 27.19 -3.00 -18.56
CA LEU A 396 26.57 -3.89 -17.57
C LEU A 396 25.59 -4.88 -18.21
N GLY A 397 24.85 -4.44 -19.24
CA GLY A 397 23.96 -5.30 -20.01
C GLY A 397 24.69 -6.47 -20.68
N ILE A 398 25.85 -6.21 -21.26
CA ILE A 398 26.70 -7.26 -21.88
C ILE A 398 27.18 -8.23 -20.82
N ILE A 399 27.64 -7.77 -19.66
CA ILE A 399 28.08 -8.65 -18.55
C ILE A 399 26.92 -9.57 -18.10
N LEU A 400 25.70 -9.03 -17.94
CA LEU A 400 24.53 -9.85 -17.56
C LEU A 400 24.16 -10.88 -18.61
N LEU A 401 24.28 -10.54 -19.91
CA LEU A 401 24.05 -11.51 -21.01
C LEU A 401 25.09 -12.63 -20.99
N ILE A 402 26.35 -12.31 -20.72
CA ILE A 402 27.40 -13.33 -20.57
C ILE A 402 27.07 -14.25 -19.41
N ILE A 403 26.66 -13.72 -18.25
CA ILE A 403 26.26 -14.53 -17.09
C ILE A 403 25.04 -15.40 -17.42
N ALA A 404 24.01 -14.85 -18.04
CA ALA A 404 22.82 -15.59 -18.43
C ALA A 404 23.16 -16.71 -19.44
N GLY A 405 23.95 -16.41 -20.45
CA GLY A 405 24.42 -17.38 -21.42
C GLY A 405 25.27 -18.51 -20.77
N PHE A 406 26.13 -18.15 -19.82
CA PHE A 406 26.91 -19.14 -19.06
C PHE A 406 26.02 -20.06 -18.21
N LEU A 407 25.00 -19.50 -17.53
CA LEU A 407 24.03 -20.29 -16.76
C LEU A 407 23.28 -21.28 -17.67
N VAL A 408 22.77 -20.83 -18.81
CA VAL A 408 22.09 -21.68 -19.79
C VAL A 408 23.04 -22.78 -20.31
N TRP A 409 24.30 -22.45 -20.60
CA TRP A 409 25.29 -23.42 -21.03
C TRP A 409 25.59 -24.47 -19.95
N VAL A 410 25.79 -24.06 -18.68
CA VAL A 410 25.99 -24.95 -17.54
C VAL A 410 24.82 -25.91 -17.35
N PHE A 411 23.57 -25.41 -17.40
CA PHE A 411 22.39 -26.27 -17.30
C PHE A 411 22.25 -27.23 -18.46
N ALA A 412 22.48 -26.77 -19.69
CA ALA A 412 22.43 -27.63 -20.89
C ALA A 412 23.52 -28.70 -20.88
N PHE A 413 24.73 -28.35 -20.44
CA PHE A 413 25.89 -29.28 -20.42
C PHE A 413 25.76 -30.32 -19.29
N ASN A 414 25.35 -29.92 -18.09
CA ASN A 414 25.14 -30.84 -16.98
C ASN A 414 23.92 -31.74 -17.19
N GLY A 415 22.85 -31.22 -17.83
CA GLY A 415 21.71 -32.04 -18.24
C GLY A 415 22.08 -33.13 -19.23
N LYS A 416 22.93 -32.82 -20.21
CA LYS A 416 23.45 -33.81 -21.17
C LYS A 416 24.35 -34.86 -20.50
N LYS A 417 25.21 -34.47 -19.55
CA LYS A 417 26.05 -35.42 -18.78
C LYS A 417 25.20 -36.39 -17.94
N LYS A 418 24.21 -35.90 -17.19
CA LYS A 418 23.28 -36.75 -16.41
C LYS A 418 22.47 -37.70 -17.29
N LEU A 419 22.00 -37.24 -18.45
CA LEU A 419 21.28 -38.07 -19.41
C LEU A 419 22.20 -39.15 -20.02
N ALA A 420 23.45 -38.82 -20.34
CA ALA A 420 24.43 -39.77 -20.83
C ALA A 420 24.83 -40.81 -19.78
N GLU A 421 24.97 -40.41 -18.49
CA GLU A 421 25.22 -41.33 -17.39
C GLU A 421 24.04 -42.28 -17.13
N LEU A 422 22.81 -41.80 -17.21
CA LEU A 422 21.59 -42.61 -17.09
C LEU A 422 21.46 -43.60 -18.27
N ALA A 423 21.75 -43.14 -19.47
CA ALA A 423 21.73 -44.01 -20.66
C ALA A 423 22.82 -45.09 -20.63
N ASN A 424 24.00 -44.80 -20.07
CA ASN A 424 25.07 -45.77 -19.88
C ASN A 424 24.79 -46.77 -18.73
N LYS A 425 24.13 -46.32 -17.64
CA LYS A 425 23.68 -47.24 -16.58
C LYS A 425 22.57 -48.19 -17.04
N GLY A 426 21.70 -47.76 -17.95
CA GLY A 426 20.67 -48.64 -18.55
C GLY A 426 21.23 -49.68 -19.52
N LYS A 427 22.45 -49.49 -20.06
CA LYS A 427 23.14 -50.45 -20.95
C LYS A 427 24.05 -51.44 -20.21
N ALA A 428 24.31 -51.25 -18.92
CA ALA A 428 25.23 -52.04 -18.11
C ALA A 428 24.54 -53.09 -17.20
N ALA A 429 23.27 -53.40 -17.38
CA ALA A 429 22.62 -54.52 -16.70
C ALA A 429 22.93 -55.81 -17.50
N PRO A 430 23.71 -56.79 -16.95
CA PRO A 430 23.89 -58.05 -17.61
C PRO A 430 22.61 -58.86 -17.59
N ALA A 431 22.27 -59.43 -18.77
CA ALA A 431 21.26 -60.48 -18.83
C ALA A 431 21.78 -61.69 -18.00
N GLU A 432 21.15 -61.96 -16.85
CA GLU A 432 21.31 -63.26 -16.20
C GLU A 432 20.76 -64.34 -17.11
N ALA A 433 21.65 -65.24 -17.52
CA ALA A 433 21.29 -66.43 -18.22
C ALA A 433 20.53 -67.39 -17.27
N PRO A 434 19.54 -68.18 -17.74
CA PRO A 434 18.89 -69.17 -16.91
C PRO A 434 19.85 -70.35 -16.68
N ALA A 435 20.04 -70.69 -15.39
CA ALA A 435 20.69 -71.92 -14.99
C ALA A 435 19.74 -73.10 -15.19
N GLU A 436 20.28 -74.18 -15.75
CA GLU A 436 19.67 -75.50 -15.87
C GLU A 436 19.23 -76.09 -14.53
#